data_9617a62fdfda78a8fc0014f77d94f1ce
#
_entry.id   9617a62fdfda78a8fc0014f77d94f1ce
#
_cell.length_a   1.000
_cell.length_b   1.000
_cell.length_c   1.000
_cell.angle_alpha   90.00
_cell.angle_beta   90.00
_cell.angle_gamma   90.00
#
_symmetry.space_group_name_H-M   'P 1'
#
loop_
_entity.id
_entity.type
_entity.pdbx_description
1 polymer ?
#
loop_
_entity_poly.entity_id
_entity_poly.type
_entity_poly.pdbx_seq_one_letter_code
_entity_poly.pdbx_strand_id
1 'polypeptide(L)'
;MHDGQTTTDEQLLRAYCTRRDEAAFAQLVQRHLNLVFSTALRLLGDRSAAEEIAQNVFISLARKAASIRPDAGLAGWLHRAAILEARLRQRTDLRRQSREDLAAQLGTTMTTPDEPDDLPFTLLDDALLELPEKDRRTLLLRYFEQRPFRDIANTLGIGEDNAQKRTSRALEALAGILRRRGATTITGALAAKTLEAAALSTAPTQLATSITSIALAAAVATSSATTLAIFATKLMTLTKTQTAAACLLLAAAPV
;
A
#
# COMPACT_ATOMS: atom_id res chain seq x y z
N MET A 1 -17.46 -28.60 16.15
CA MET A 1 -17.95 -27.53 15.25
C MET A 1 -17.12 -26.29 15.55
N HIS A 2 -16.04 -26.07 14.78
CA HIS A 2 -15.25 -24.84 14.90
C HIS A 2 -15.97 -23.79 14.07
N ASP A 3 -16.64 -22.86 14.73
CA ASP A 3 -17.14 -21.63 14.11
C ASP A 3 -15.94 -20.86 13.60
N GLY A 4 -15.69 -20.96 12.29
CA GLY A 4 -14.63 -20.23 11.61
C GLY A 4 -14.95 -18.74 11.55
N GLN A 5 -14.91 -18.06 12.69
CA GLN A 5 -14.90 -16.60 12.71
C GLN A 5 -13.62 -16.15 12.02
N THR A 6 -13.72 -15.82 10.74
CA THR A 6 -12.62 -15.20 9.99
C THR A 6 -12.27 -13.90 10.69
N THR A 7 -11.11 -13.89 11.36
CA THR A 7 -10.58 -12.71 12.05
C THR A 7 -10.53 -11.53 11.08
N THR A 8 -11.12 -10.41 11.46
CA THR A 8 -11.21 -9.23 10.57
C THR A 8 -9.83 -8.54 10.47
N ASP A 9 -9.62 -7.78 9.38
CA ASP A 9 -8.38 -7.00 9.20
C ASP A 9 -8.15 -6.03 10.36
N GLU A 10 -9.23 -5.46 10.92
CA GLU A 10 -9.15 -4.59 12.09
C GLU A 10 -8.66 -5.31 13.34
N GLN A 11 -9.12 -6.54 13.55
CA GLN A 11 -8.69 -7.37 14.68
C GLN A 11 -7.20 -7.76 14.53
N LEU A 12 -6.79 -8.16 13.33
CA LEU A 12 -5.39 -8.48 13.02
C LEU A 12 -4.49 -7.26 13.18
N LEU A 13 -4.89 -6.12 12.62
CA LEU A 13 -4.13 -4.88 12.73
C LEU A 13 -4.01 -4.42 14.19
N ARG A 14 -5.10 -4.52 14.96
CA ARG A 14 -5.10 -4.21 16.39
C ARG A 14 -4.17 -5.16 17.17
N ALA A 15 -4.23 -6.48 16.90
CA ALA A 15 -3.34 -7.46 17.54
C ALA A 15 -1.87 -7.12 17.26
N TYR A 16 -1.52 -6.79 16.04
CA TYR A 16 -0.18 -6.35 15.68
C TYR A 16 0.23 -5.05 16.37
N CYS A 17 -0.64 -4.03 16.39
CA CYS A 17 -0.32 -2.74 17.02
C CYS A 17 -0.12 -2.84 18.53
N THR A 18 -0.97 -3.64 19.24
CA THR A 18 -0.97 -3.68 20.71
C THR A 18 0.00 -4.69 21.29
N ARG A 19 0.15 -5.85 20.64
CA ARG A 19 0.93 -6.98 21.16
C ARG A 19 2.13 -7.34 20.29
N ARG A 20 2.35 -6.64 19.17
CA ARG A 20 3.35 -6.99 18.17
C ARG A 20 3.19 -8.43 17.67
N ASP A 21 1.95 -8.87 17.52
CA ASP A 21 1.61 -10.21 17.07
C ASP A 21 2.05 -10.40 15.60
N GLU A 22 3.18 -11.08 15.43
CA GLU A 22 3.77 -11.33 14.10
C GLU A 22 2.90 -12.26 13.26
N ALA A 23 2.18 -13.20 13.89
CA ALA A 23 1.28 -14.10 13.18
C ALA A 23 0.07 -13.33 12.61
N ALA A 24 -0.45 -12.34 13.36
CA ALA A 24 -1.49 -11.46 12.87
C ALA A 24 -0.99 -10.61 11.67
N PHE A 25 0.24 -10.11 11.73
CA PHE A 25 0.83 -9.40 10.60
C PHE A 25 1.04 -10.29 9.38
N ALA A 26 1.54 -11.52 9.57
CA ALA A 26 1.70 -12.51 8.50
C ALA A 26 0.38 -12.80 7.78
N GLN A 27 -0.72 -12.93 8.53
CA GLN A 27 -2.05 -13.12 7.95
C GLN A 27 -2.50 -11.91 7.11
N LEU A 28 -2.20 -10.67 7.57
CA LEU A 28 -2.49 -9.46 6.78
C LEU A 28 -1.68 -9.46 5.47
N VAL A 29 -0.38 -9.78 5.52
CA VAL A 29 0.45 -9.90 4.32
C VAL A 29 -0.14 -10.94 3.37
N GLN A 30 -0.40 -12.15 3.84
CA GLN A 30 -0.92 -13.23 3.01
C GLN A 30 -2.27 -12.87 2.34
N ARG A 31 -3.16 -12.20 3.07
CA ARG A 31 -4.47 -11.81 2.58
C ARG A 31 -4.43 -10.74 1.50
N HIS A 32 -3.54 -9.77 1.65
CA HIS A 32 -3.51 -8.58 0.78
C HIS A 32 -2.37 -8.56 -0.23
N LEU A 33 -1.46 -9.55 -0.21
CA LEU A 33 -0.29 -9.56 -1.09
C LEU A 33 -0.66 -9.50 -2.57
N ASN A 34 -1.65 -10.29 -2.99
CA ASN A 34 -2.08 -10.32 -4.39
C ASN A 34 -2.62 -8.96 -4.85
N LEU A 35 -3.37 -8.26 -4.00
CA LEU A 35 -3.85 -6.91 -4.32
C LEU A 35 -2.69 -5.95 -4.58
N VAL A 36 -1.71 -5.91 -3.67
CA VAL A 36 -0.56 -5.00 -3.78
C VAL A 36 0.32 -5.35 -4.97
N PHE A 37 0.66 -6.64 -5.11
CA PHE A 37 1.52 -7.13 -6.18
C PHE A 37 0.90 -6.92 -7.57
N SER A 38 -0.38 -7.33 -7.76
CA SER A 38 -1.05 -7.18 -9.06
C SER A 38 -1.22 -5.71 -9.45
N THR A 39 -1.48 -4.81 -8.49
CA THR A 39 -1.54 -3.37 -8.74
C THR A 39 -0.17 -2.83 -9.20
N ALA A 40 0.90 -3.19 -8.51
CA ALA A 40 2.25 -2.78 -8.89
C ALA A 40 2.67 -3.34 -10.26
N LEU A 41 2.34 -4.62 -10.53
CA LEU A 41 2.67 -5.27 -11.80
C LEU A 41 1.96 -4.62 -12.98
N ARG A 42 0.68 -4.26 -12.84
CA ARG A 42 -0.07 -3.54 -13.89
C ARG A 42 0.53 -2.17 -14.21
N LEU A 43 1.00 -1.47 -13.18
CA LEU A 43 1.55 -0.12 -13.37
C LEU A 43 2.97 -0.12 -13.92
N LEU A 44 3.79 -1.13 -13.58
CA LEU A 44 5.22 -1.15 -13.91
C LEU A 44 5.55 -2.10 -15.08
N GLY A 45 4.72 -3.11 -15.35
CA GLY A 45 4.99 -4.16 -16.34
C GLY A 45 6.16 -5.08 -15.98
N ASP A 46 6.86 -4.84 -14.88
CA ASP A 46 8.02 -5.59 -14.41
C ASP A 46 7.72 -6.32 -13.10
N ARG A 47 7.90 -7.64 -13.13
CA ARG A 47 7.65 -8.51 -11.99
C ARG A 47 8.58 -8.23 -10.81
N SER A 48 9.88 -8.01 -11.08
CA SER A 48 10.87 -7.73 -10.03
C SER A 48 10.60 -6.41 -9.34
N ALA A 49 10.28 -5.37 -10.11
CA ALA A 49 9.86 -4.08 -9.57
C ALA A 49 8.54 -4.20 -8.76
N ALA A 50 7.59 -5.02 -9.21
CA ALA A 50 6.35 -5.24 -8.48
C ALA A 50 6.58 -5.94 -7.11
N GLU A 51 7.52 -6.88 -7.04
CA GLU A 51 7.93 -7.54 -5.79
C GLU A 51 8.57 -6.53 -4.82
N GLU A 52 9.45 -5.66 -5.33
CA GLU A 52 10.07 -4.57 -4.55
C GLU A 52 9.03 -3.59 -4.00
N ILE A 53 8.07 -3.18 -4.84
CA ILE A 53 6.97 -2.30 -4.41
C ILE A 53 6.12 -2.98 -3.33
N ALA A 54 5.77 -4.25 -3.52
CA ALA A 54 5.01 -5.01 -2.52
C ALA A 54 5.75 -5.03 -1.18
N GLN A 55 7.05 -5.29 -1.19
CA GLN A 55 7.89 -5.26 0.01
C GLN A 55 7.86 -3.88 0.69
N ASN A 56 8.05 -2.79 -0.05
CA ASN A 56 8.06 -1.42 0.46
C ASN A 56 6.71 -1.03 1.07
N VAL A 57 5.61 -1.42 0.45
CA VAL A 57 4.25 -1.17 0.95
C VAL A 57 4.03 -1.88 2.30
N PHE A 58 4.43 -3.15 2.45
CA PHE A 58 4.26 -3.87 3.71
C PHE A 58 5.25 -3.40 4.78
N ILE A 59 6.45 -2.95 4.45
CA ILE A 59 7.34 -2.25 5.38
C ILE A 59 6.67 -0.96 5.89
N SER A 60 6.05 -0.20 4.99
CA SER A 60 5.29 1.00 5.35
C SER A 60 4.08 0.67 6.22
N LEU A 61 3.39 -0.44 5.95
CA LEU A 61 2.31 -0.94 6.80
C LEU A 61 2.82 -1.26 8.22
N ALA A 62 3.91 -2.04 8.34
CA ALA A 62 4.47 -2.42 9.63
C ALA A 62 4.86 -1.20 10.50
N ARG A 63 5.38 -0.15 9.87
CA ARG A 63 5.77 1.10 10.54
C ARG A 63 4.59 2.01 10.90
N LYS A 64 3.57 2.06 10.04
CA LYS A 64 2.46 3.01 10.14
C LYS A 64 1.16 2.37 10.64
N ALA A 65 1.17 1.10 11.03
CA ALA A 65 -0.02 0.33 11.41
C ALA A 65 -0.92 1.08 12.41
N ALA A 66 -0.32 1.69 13.44
CA ALA A 66 -1.04 2.43 14.48
C ALA A 66 -1.72 3.73 13.97
N SER A 67 -1.30 4.27 12.84
CA SER A 67 -1.86 5.51 12.26
C SER A 67 -2.94 5.25 11.18
N ILE A 68 -3.13 3.98 10.79
CA ILE A 68 -4.12 3.62 9.79
C ILE A 68 -5.51 3.62 10.45
N ARG A 69 -6.41 4.43 9.89
CA ARG A 69 -7.78 4.48 10.38
C ARG A 69 -8.54 3.21 9.99
N PRO A 70 -9.20 2.53 10.94
CA PRO A 70 -9.95 1.30 10.67
C PRO A 70 -11.08 1.50 9.65
N ASP A 71 -11.74 2.66 9.68
CA ASP A 71 -12.87 3.03 8.82
C ASP A 71 -12.49 3.21 7.34
N ALA A 72 -11.24 3.60 7.06
CA ALA A 72 -10.72 3.72 5.68
C ALA A 72 -10.49 2.36 4.99
N GLY A 73 -10.54 1.25 5.74
CA GLY A 73 -10.29 -0.10 5.25
C GLY A 73 -8.84 -0.34 4.79
N LEU A 74 -8.25 -1.41 5.28
CA LEU A 74 -6.85 -1.74 4.99
C LEU A 74 -6.60 -1.95 3.50
N ALA A 75 -7.49 -2.65 2.79
CA ALA A 75 -7.37 -2.87 1.35
C ALA A 75 -7.28 -1.57 0.54
N GLY A 76 -8.11 -0.57 0.87
CA GLY A 76 -8.08 0.74 0.22
C GLY A 76 -6.78 1.49 0.48
N TRP A 77 -6.25 1.43 1.70
CA TRP A 77 -4.95 2.02 2.05
C TRP A 77 -3.80 1.35 1.29
N LEU A 78 -3.76 0.02 1.27
CA LEU A 78 -2.73 -0.77 0.57
C LEU A 78 -2.74 -0.52 -0.93
N HIS A 79 -3.91 -0.51 -1.56
CA HIS A 79 -4.05 -0.20 -2.99
C HIS A 79 -3.50 1.19 -3.31
N ARG A 80 -3.88 2.21 -2.52
CA ARG A 80 -3.34 3.58 -2.69
C ARG A 80 -1.83 3.63 -2.48
N ALA A 81 -1.31 2.94 -1.46
CA ALA A 81 0.13 2.89 -1.19
C ALA A 81 0.90 2.25 -2.37
N ALA A 82 0.39 1.14 -2.93
CA ALA A 82 0.98 0.48 -4.09
C ALA A 82 1.06 1.42 -5.31
N ILE A 83 -0.02 2.16 -5.60
CA ILE A 83 -0.03 3.13 -6.70
C ILE A 83 0.98 4.26 -6.46
N LEU A 84 1.06 4.80 -5.25
CA LEU A 84 1.99 5.88 -4.93
C LEU A 84 3.44 5.44 -5.06
N GLU A 85 3.78 4.27 -4.53
CA GLU A 85 5.14 3.69 -4.63
C GLU A 85 5.51 3.37 -6.09
N ALA A 86 4.59 2.76 -6.86
CA ALA A 86 4.81 2.47 -8.28
C ALA A 86 5.06 3.75 -9.08
N ARG A 87 4.26 4.80 -8.86
CA ARG A 87 4.46 6.10 -9.52
C ARG A 87 5.76 6.78 -9.12
N LEU A 88 6.17 6.66 -7.85
CA LEU A 88 7.46 7.19 -7.40
C LEU A 88 8.60 6.47 -8.12
N ARG A 89 8.52 5.14 -8.26
CA ARG A 89 9.49 4.34 -9.01
C ARG A 89 9.56 4.78 -10.47
N GLN A 90 8.42 4.86 -11.17
CA GLN A 90 8.37 5.33 -12.57
C GLN A 90 9.04 6.69 -12.75
N ARG A 91 8.74 7.66 -11.88
CA ARG A 91 9.38 8.99 -11.95
C ARG A 91 10.90 8.92 -11.74
N THR A 92 11.37 8.04 -10.87
CA THR A 92 12.81 7.86 -10.61
C THR A 92 13.49 7.23 -11.81
N ASP A 93 12.87 6.20 -12.41
CA ASP A 93 13.40 5.53 -13.59
C ASP A 93 13.43 6.46 -14.81
N LEU A 94 12.39 7.26 -15.05
CA LEU A 94 12.37 8.28 -16.10
C LEU A 94 13.48 9.33 -15.91
N ARG A 95 13.71 9.78 -14.66
CA ARG A 95 14.80 10.73 -14.37
C ARG A 95 16.18 10.11 -14.56
N ARG A 96 16.32 8.81 -14.28
CA ARG A 96 17.56 8.08 -14.54
C ARG A 96 17.79 7.96 -16.04
N GLN A 97 16.78 7.52 -16.77
CA GLN A 97 16.81 7.37 -18.22
C GLN A 97 17.12 8.69 -18.92
N SER A 98 16.45 9.79 -18.55
CA SER A 98 16.77 11.13 -19.08
C SER A 98 18.21 11.59 -18.81
N ARG A 99 18.81 11.19 -17.70
CA ARG A 99 20.22 11.49 -17.41
C ARG A 99 21.18 10.61 -18.21
N GLU A 100 20.83 9.34 -18.39
CA GLU A 100 21.59 8.39 -19.21
C GLU A 100 21.51 8.79 -20.69
N ASP A 101 20.31 9.20 -21.18
CA ASP A 101 20.10 9.69 -22.54
C ASP A 101 20.85 11.00 -22.80
N LEU A 102 20.87 11.93 -21.84
CA LEU A 102 21.66 13.15 -21.92
C LEU A 102 23.16 12.85 -21.97
N ALA A 103 23.61 11.82 -21.26
CA ALA A 103 25.00 11.34 -21.32
C ALA A 103 25.30 10.56 -22.62
N ALA A 104 24.25 9.91 -23.20
CA ALA A 104 24.34 9.10 -24.42
C ALA A 104 23.99 9.89 -25.70
N GLN A 105 23.64 11.18 -25.62
CA GLN A 105 23.16 12.00 -26.75
C GLN A 105 24.22 12.26 -27.87
N LEU A 106 25.01 11.21 -28.18
CA LEU A 106 25.77 11.04 -29.40
C LEU A 106 25.22 9.98 -30.35
N GLY A 107 23.98 9.54 -30.20
CA GLY A 107 23.38 8.62 -31.15
C GLY A 107 22.08 7.97 -30.73
N THR A 108 21.06 8.22 -31.54
CA THR A 108 19.98 7.27 -31.92
C THR A 108 18.60 7.42 -31.27
N THR A 109 17.67 7.89 -32.12
CA THR A 109 16.24 7.53 -32.41
C THR A 109 15.34 7.02 -31.27
N MET A 110 14.28 7.81 -31.06
CA MET A 110 13.07 7.48 -30.29
C MET A 110 12.31 6.32 -30.94
N THR A 111 12.07 5.27 -30.17
CA THR A 111 11.05 4.25 -30.49
C THR A 111 9.79 4.59 -29.74
N THR A 112 8.73 4.96 -30.43
CA THR A 112 7.38 5.08 -29.89
C THR A 112 6.86 3.69 -29.54
N PRO A 113 6.31 3.45 -28.32
CA PRO A 113 5.64 2.20 -28.01
C PRO A 113 4.33 2.10 -28.81
N ASP A 114 4.15 0.99 -29.53
CA ASP A 114 2.87 0.56 -30.12
C ASP A 114 1.80 0.48 -29.01
N GLU A 115 0.68 1.14 -29.23
CA GLU A 115 -0.49 1.04 -28.36
C GLU A 115 -1.17 -0.33 -28.55
N PRO A 116 -1.27 -1.17 -27.52
CA PRO A 116 -2.22 -2.27 -27.53
C PRO A 116 -3.63 -1.73 -27.27
N ASP A 117 -4.60 -2.23 -28.04
CA ASP A 117 -6.04 -1.94 -27.98
C ASP A 117 -6.73 -2.41 -26.66
N ASP A 118 -5.96 -2.86 -25.70
CA ASP A 118 -6.37 -3.15 -24.32
C ASP A 118 -6.34 -1.85 -23.52
N LEU A 119 -7.49 -1.52 -22.90
CA LEU A 119 -7.62 -0.47 -21.89
C LEU A 119 -6.35 -0.44 -21.03
N PRO A 120 -5.55 0.63 -21.07
CA PRO A 120 -4.34 0.65 -20.28
C PRO A 120 -4.75 0.43 -18.82
N PHE A 121 -4.26 -0.63 -18.19
CA PHE A 121 -4.56 -0.99 -16.80
C PHE A 121 -4.29 0.15 -15.83
N THR A 122 -3.44 1.11 -16.23
CA THR A 122 -3.22 2.37 -15.51
C THR A 122 -4.49 3.20 -15.35
N LEU A 123 -5.39 3.20 -16.36
CA LEU A 123 -6.68 3.89 -16.27
C LEU A 123 -7.61 3.23 -15.25
N LEU A 124 -7.54 1.91 -15.10
CA LEU A 124 -8.35 1.17 -14.13
C LEU A 124 -8.01 1.57 -12.69
N ASP A 125 -6.73 1.56 -12.34
CA ASP A 125 -6.28 1.90 -10.99
C ASP A 125 -6.57 3.37 -10.65
N ASP A 126 -6.42 4.28 -11.62
CA ASP A 126 -6.81 5.68 -11.48
C ASP A 126 -8.31 5.87 -11.31
N ALA A 127 -9.12 5.15 -12.10
CA ALA A 127 -10.57 5.19 -11.98
C ALA A 127 -11.04 4.62 -10.63
N LEU A 128 -10.40 3.58 -10.13
CA LEU A 128 -10.66 3.06 -8.79
C LEU A 128 -10.37 4.11 -7.70
N LEU A 129 -9.31 4.93 -7.86
CA LEU A 129 -9.00 5.99 -6.89
C LEU A 129 -10.03 7.12 -6.89
N GLU A 130 -10.73 7.37 -8.00
CA GLU A 130 -11.81 8.39 -8.08
C GLU A 130 -13.11 7.92 -7.42
N LEU A 131 -13.31 6.61 -7.25
CA LEU A 131 -14.50 6.10 -6.57
C LEU A 131 -14.54 6.54 -5.11
N PRO A 132 -15.76 6.77 -4.56
CA PRO A 132 -15.95 6.91 -3.12
C PRO A 132 -15.31 5.73 -2.36
N GLU A 133 -14.70 6.01 -1.22
CA GLU A 133 -13.94 5.02 -0.41
C GLU A 133 -14.70 3.71 -0.20
N LYS A 134 -15.99 3.83 0.19
CA LYS A 134 -16.85 2.67 0.47
C LYS A 134 -17.09 1.79 -0.76
N ASP A 135 -17.23 2.38 -1.94
CA ASP A 135 -17.49 1.68 -3.20
C ASP A 135 -16.19 1.04 -3.71
N ARG A 136 -15.09 1.78 -3.67
CA ARG A 136 -13.76 1.24 -3.97
C ARG A 136 -13.41 0.04 -3.08
N ARG A 137 -13.59 0.16 -1.75
CA ARG A 137 -13.36 -0.93 -0.80
C ARG A 137 -14.18 -2.17 -1.15
N THR A 138 -15.44 -1.99 -1.52
CA THR A 138 -16.32 -3.10 -1.92
C THR A 138 -15.78 -3.83 -3.15
N LEU A 139 -15.33 -3.11 -4.18
CA LEU A 139 -14.74 -3.71 -5.37
C LEU A 139 -13.42 -4.41 -5.08
N LEU A 140 -12.53 -3.81 -4.28
CA LEU A 140 -11.27 -4.43 -3.90
C LEU A 140 -11.47 -5.74 -3.15
N LEU A 141 -12.38 -5.77 -2.17
CA LEU A 141 -12.71 -6.99 -1.43
C LEU A 141 -13.32 -8.07 -2.33
N ARG A 142 -14.18 -7.70 -3.28
CA ARG A 142 -14.87 -8.65 -4.15
C ARG A 142 -13.94 -9.25 -5.20
N TYR A 143 -13.17 -8.42 -5.91
CA TYR A 143 -12.42 -8.84 -7.09
C TYR A 143 -10.97 -9.21 -6.80
N PHE A 144 -10.27 -8.47 -5.96
CA PHE A 144 -8.86 -8.75 -5.65
C PHE A 144 -8.67 -9.71 -4.48
N GLU A 145 -9.55 -9.67 -3.48
CA GLU A 145 -9.53 -10.62 -2.36
C GLU A 145 -10.52 -11.78 -2.53
N GLN A 146 -11.32 -11.75 -3.60
CA GLN A 146 -12.30 -12.79 -3.97
C GLN A 146 -13.26 -13.16 -2.83
N ARG A 147 -13.61 -12.19 -1.97
CA ARG A 147 -14.51 -12.43 -0.83
C ARG A 147 -15.95 -12.62 -1.29
N PRO A 148 -16.68 -13.58 -0.70
CA PRO A 148 -18.12 -13.73 -0.89
C PRO A 148 -18.85 -12.51 -0.32
N PHE A 149 -20.06 -12.23 -0.82
CA PHE A 149 -20.85 -11.06 -0.38
C PHE A 149 -21.17 -11.07 1.11
N ARG A 150 -21.36 -12.23 1.70
CA ARG A 150 -21.54 -12.40 3.15
C ARG A 150 -20.36 -11.83 3.95
N ASP A 151 -19.13 -12.10 3.54
CA ASP A 151 -17.93 -11.63 4.24
C ASP A 151 -17.71 -10.13 4.00
N ILE A 152 -18.03 -9.64 2.79
CA ILE A 152 -18.03 -8.21 2.48
C ILE A 152 -19.05 -7.48 3.37
N ALA A 153 -20.27 -8.04 3.49
CA ALA A 153 -21.32 -7.51 4.33
C ALA A 153 -20.89 -7.38 5.79
N ASN A 154 -20.32 -8.46 6.34
CA ASN A 154 -19.78 -8.47 7.70
C ASN A 154 -18.66 -7.40 7.88
N THR A 155 -17.75 -7.30 6.91
CA THR A 155 -16.63 -6.33 6.95
C THR A 155 -17.12 -4.88 6.86
N LEU A 156 -18.21 -4.63 6.15
CA LEU A 156 -18.77 -3.28 5.95
C LEU A 156 -19.88 -2.94 6.94
N GLY A 157 -20.31 -3.88 7.79
CA GLY A 157 -21.42 -3.69 8.73
C GLY A 157 -22.78 -3.48 8.04
N ILE A 158 -23.04 -4.15 6.89
CA ILE A 158 -24.26 -4.04 6.10
C ILE A 158 -24.85 -5.43 5.83
N GLY A 159 -26.10 -5.48 5.34
CA GLY A 159 -26.68 -6.76 4.89
C GLY A 159 -26.07 -7.26 3.58
N GLU A 160 -26.14 -8.57 3.33
CA GLU A 160 -25.57 -9.20 2.12
C GLU A 160 -26.19 -8.65 0.83
N ASP A 161 -27.52 -8.48 0.78
CA ASP A 161 -28.19 -7.84 -0.36
C ASP A 161 -27.69 -6.41 -0.62
N ASN A 162 -27.40 -5.67 0.45
CA ASN A 162 -26.86 -4.32 0.34
C ASN A 162 -25.42 -4.33 -0.18
N ALA A 163 -24.60 -5.34 0.20
CA ALA A 163 -23.26 -5.52 -0.34
C ALA A 163 -23.31 -5.81 -1.85
N GLN A 164 -24.22 -6.69 -2.30
CA GLN A 164 -24.42 -7.00 -3.71
C GLN A 164 -24.89 -5.76 -4.50
N LYS A 165 -25.91 -5.06 -4.02
CA LYS A 165 -26.42 -3.83 -4.64
C LYS A 165 -25.36 -2.72 -4.70
N ARG A 166 -24.51 -2.62 -3.66
CA ARG A 166 -23.40 -1.68 -3.65
C ARG A 166 -22.35 -2.04 -4.68
N THR A 167 -21.99 -3.33 -4.80
CA THR A 167 -21.04 -3.80 -5.81
C THR A 167 -21.51 -3.44 -7.22
N SER A 168 -22.78 -3.70 -7.55
CA SER A 168 -23.34 -3.37 -8.85
C SER A 168 -23.30 -1.87 -9.13
N ARG A 169 -23.67 -1.04 -8.15
CA ARG A 169 -23.61 0.42 -8.28
C ARG A 169 -22.18 0.93 -8.42
N ALA A 170 -21.25 0.35 -7.68
CA ALA A 170 -19.83 0.70 -7.76
C ALA A 170 -19.24 0.34 -9.13
N LEU A 171 -19.64 -0.78 -9.75
CA LEU A 171 -19.24 -1.16 -11.11
C LEU A 171 -19.76 -0.18 -12.14
N GLU A 172 -21.02 0.24 -12.04
CA GLU A 172 -21.59 1.25 -12.96
C GLU A 172 -20.91 2.61 -12.78
N ALA A 173 -20.60 3.00 -11.54
CA ALA A 173 -19.86 4.22 -11.29
C ALA A 173 -18.43 4.15 -11.87
N LEU A 174 -17.73 3.00 -11.72
CA LEU A 174 -16.43 2.74 -12.33
C LEU A 174 -16.49 2.83 -13.85
N ALA A 175 -17.46 2.16 -14.47
CA ALA A 175 -17.68 2.24 -15.91
C ALA A 175 -17.93 3.68 -16.36
N GLY A 176 -18.69 4.47 -15.59
CA GLY A 176 -18.91 5.89 -15.84
C GLY A 176 -17.62 6.71 -15.80
N ILE A 177 -16.72 6.43 -14.86
CA ILE A 177 -15.42 7.09 -14.77
C ILE A 177 -14.55 6.70 -15.96
N LEU A 178 -14.46 5.42 -16.29
CA LEU A 178 -13.67 4.91 -17.42
C LEU A 178 -14.16 5.50 -18.76
N ARG A 179 -15.49 5.61 -18.96
CA ARG A 179 -16.05 6.29 -20.16
C ARG A 179 -15.61 7.75 -20.27
N ARG A 180 -15.61 8.49 -19.18
CA ARG A 180 -15.12 9.89 -19.18
C ARG A 180 -13.62 10.00 -19.50
N ARG A 181 -12.86 8.94 -19.23
CA ARG A 181 -11.42 8.86 -19.52
C ARG A 181 -11.07 8.28 -20.89
N GLY A 182 -12.08 8.05 -21.75
CA GLY A 182 -11.90 7.63 -23.14
C GLY A 182 -12.29 6.19 -23.46
N ALA A 183 -12.65 5.38 -22.47
CA ALA A 183 -13.11 4.01 -22.67
C ALA A 183 -14.61 3.97 -23.04
N THR A 184 -14.95 4.39 -24.27
CA THR A 184 -16.33 4.72 -24.67
C THR A 184 -17.32 3.55 -24.61
N THR A 185 -16.87 2.31 -24.77
CA THR A 185 -17.73 1.09 -24.86
C THR A 185 -17.87 0.33 -23.54
N ILE A 186 -17.32 0.84 -22.43
CA ILE A 186 -17.29 0.11 -21.18
C ILE A 186 -18.64 0.14 -20.45
N THR A 187 -19.13 -1.04 -20.07
CA THR A 187 -20.32 -1.26 -19.23
C THR A 187 -19.89 -1.76 -17.84
N GLY A 188 -20.80 -1.75 -16.86
CA GLY A 188 -20.53 -2.33 -15.54
C GLY A 188 -20.09 -3.81 -15.60
N ALA A 189 -20.68 -4.59 -16.52
CA ALA A 189 -20.31 -5.98 -16.73
C ALA A 189 -18.88 -6.13 -17.30
N LEU A 190 -18.50 -5.25 -18.23
CA LEU A 190 -17.14 -5.25 -18.78
C LEU A 190 -16.13 -4.74 -17.74
N ALA A 191 -16.49 -3.75 -16.94
CA ALA A 191 -15.66 -3.31 -15.81
C ALA A 191 -15.43 -4.43 -14.79
N ALA A 192 -16.43 -5.29 -14.52
CA ALA A 192 -16.27 -6.47 -13.69
C ALA A 192 -15.25 -7.46 -14.28
N LYS A 193 -15.35 -7.77 -15.58
CA LYS A 193 -14.38 -8.64 -16.26
C LYS A 193 -12.98 -8.06 -16.27
N THR A 194 -12.83 -6.75 -16.44
CA THR A 194 -11.53 -6.08 -16.37
C THR A 194 -10.91 -6.20 -14.98
N LEU A 195 -11.73 -6.06 -13.91
CA LEU A 195 -11.27 -6.25 -12.53
C LEU A 195 -10.87 -7.71 -12.26
N GLU A 196 -11.63 -8.68 -12.77
CA GLU A 196 -11.30 -10.10 -12.68
C GLU A 196 -9.97 -10.40 -13.38
N ALA A 197 -9.79 -9.92 -14.61
CA ALA A 197 -8.53 -10.05 -15.35
C ALA A 197 -7.36 -9.39 -14.63
N ALA A 198 -7.57 -8.20 -14.07
CA ALA A 198 -6.59 -7.47 -13.28
C ALA A 198 -6.15 -8.22 -12.01
N ALA A 199 -7.02 -9.04 -11.43
CA ALA A 199 -6.75 -9.84 -10.24
C ALA A 199 -6.07 -11.19 -10.52
N LEU A 200 -5.99 -11.63 -11.78
CA LEU A 200 -5.38 -12.94 -12.14
C LEU A 200 -3.87 -13.01 -11.89
N SER A 201 -3.18 -11.87 -11.80
CA SER A 201 -1.75 -11.83 -11.53
C SER A 201 -1.47 -12.18 -10.07
N THR A 202 -1.07 -13.42 -9.82
CA THR A 202 -0.76 -13.90 -8.46
C THR A 202 0.69 -13.66 -8.09
N ALA A 203 0.90 -13.25 -6.85
CA ALA A 203 2.23 -13.12 -6.27
C ALA A 203 2.89 -14.50 -6.08
N PRO A 204 4.23 -14.60 -6.14
CA PRO A 204 4.95 -15.82 -5.79
C PRO A 204 4.64 -16.27 -4.37
N THR A 205 4.44 -17.58 -4.17
CA THR A 205 4.05 -18.13 -2.85
C THR A 205 5.08 -17.85 -1.74
N GLN A 206 6.36 -17.79 -2.09
CA GLN A 206 7.45 -17.50 -1.15
C GLN A 206 7.56 -16.02 -0.79
N LEU A 207 6.95 -15.14 -1.57
CA LEU A 207 7.05 -13.70 -1.38
C LEU A 207 6.40 -13.25 -0.05
N ALA A 208 5.31 -13.88 0.36
CA ALA A 208 4.61 -13.55 1.60
C ALA A 208 5.50 -13.73 2.83
N THR A 209 6.24 -14.84 2.92
CA THR A 209 7.14 -15.13 4.05
C THR A 209 8.34 -14.19 4.07
N SER A 210 8.96 -13.94 2.93
CA SER A 210 10.09 -13.00 2.83
C SER A 210 9.68 -11.56 3.16
N ILE A 211 8.55 -11.10 2.66
CA ILE A 211 8.01 -9.76 2.98
C ILE A 211 7.72 -9.65 4.48
N THR A 212 7.09 -10.67 5.06
CA THR A 212 6.76 -10.65 6.50
C THR A 212 8.01 -10.48 7.35
N SER A 213 9.04 -11.30 7.13
CA SER A 213 10.28 -11.24 7.90
C SER A 213 11.01 -9.90 7.72
N ILE A 214 11.11 -9.39 6.49
CA ILE A 214 11.76 -8.12 6.20
C ILE A 214 11.00 -6.93 6.79
N ALA A 215 9.66 -6.92 6.67
CA ALA A 215 8.84 -5.83 7.20
C ALA A 215 8.89 -5.75 8.73
N LEU A 216 8.86 -6.90 9.41
CA LEU A 216 8.98 -6.97 10.87
C LEU A 216 10.38 -6.51 11.33
N ALA A 217 11.44 -6.98 10.69
CA ALA A 217 12.80 -6.53 10.97
C ALA A 217 12.97 -5.02 10.79
N ALA A 218 12.43 -4.46 9.70
CA ALA A 218 12.47 -3.02 9.42
C ALA A 218 11.66 -2.18 10.41
N ALA A 219 10.58 -2.72 10.97
CA ALA A 219 9.78 -2.04 12.00
C ALA A 219 10.51 -1.97 13.35
N VAL A 220 11.27 -3.01 13.70
CA VAL A 220 12.10 -3.04 14.93
C VAL A 220 13.28 -2.07 14.80
N ALA A 221 13.96 -2.03 13.66
CA ALA A 221 15.12 -1.17 13.44
C ALA A 221 14.78 0.33 13.62
N THR A 222 13.60 0.78 13.21
CA THR A 222 13.18 2.17 13.40
C THR A 222 12.84 2.52 14.84
N SER A 223 12.32 1.60 15.63
CA SER A 223 12.05 1.83 17.05
C SER A 223 13.36 1.98 17.86
N SER A 224 14.38 1.22 17.51
CA SER A 224 15.70 1.29 18.15
C SER A 224 16.43 2.59 17.82
N ALA A 225 16.38 3.06 16.55
CA ALA A 225 17.01 4.32 16.14
C ALA A 225 16.34 5.54 16.81
N THR A 226 15.02 5.52 16.95
CA THR A 226 14.30 6.61 17.64
C THR A 226 14.61 6.64 19.12
N THR A 227 14.75 5.48 19.77
CA THR A 227 15.13 5.39 21.20
C THR A 227 16.56 5.90 21.41
N LEU A 228 17.52 5.51 20.57
CA LEU A 228 18.90 6.00 20.61
C LEU A 228 19.00 7.51 20.37
N ALA A 229 18.22 8.06 19.42
CA ALA A 229 18.18 9.50 19.16
C ALA A 229 17.60 10.28 20.36
N ILE A 230 16.56 9.78 21.02
CA ILE A 230 15.98 10.39 22.23
C ILE A 230 16.97 10.31 23.40
N PHE A 231 17.68 9.19 23.57
CA PHE A 231 18.72 9.08 24.59
C PHE A 231 19.91 9.99 24.32
N ALA A 232 20.37 10.10 23.07
CA ALA A 232 21.46 10.99 22.68
C ALA A 232 21.11 12.47 22.90
N THR A 233 19.88 12.90 22.51
CA THR A 233 19.42 14.27 22.79
C THR A 233 19.26 14.56 24.28
N LYS A 234 18.76 13.61 25.06
CA LYS A 234 18.67 13.75 26.53
C LYS A 234 20.06 13.81 27.21
N LEU A 235 21.02 13.02 26.73
CA LEU A 235 22.39 13.06 27.24
C LEU A 235 23.08 14.40 26.90
N MET A 236 22.81 14.93 25.70
CA MET A 236 23.39 16.20 25.22
C MET A 236 22.81 17.42 25.96
N THR A 237 21.55 17.36 26.41
CA THR A 237 20.95 18.41 27.24
C THR A 237 21.47 18.37 28.69
N LEU A 238 21.73 17.19 29.25
CA LEU A 238 22.31 17.04 30.58
C LEU A 238 23.74 17.57 30.66
N THR A 239 24.57 17.31 29.65
CA THR A 239 25.95 17.84 29.60
C THR A 239 26.00 19.37 29.45
N LYS A 240 25.07 19.98 28.69
CA LYS A 240 24.99 21.46 28.59
C LYS A 240 24.58 22.14 29.91
N THR A 241 23.70 21.53 30.69
CA THR A 241 23.30 22.10 31.99
C THR A 241 24.41 21.95 33.05
N GLN A 242 25.21 20.88 33.01
CA GLN A 242 26.35 20.71 33.90
C GLN A 242 27.52 21.65 33.60
N THR A 243 27.82 21.91 32.33
CA THR A 243 28.86 22.87 31.95
C THR A 243 28.45 24.32 32.29
N ALA A 244 27.17 24.69 32.16
CA ALA A 244 26.69 26.00 32.58
C ALA A 244 26.75 26.19 34.10
N ALA A 245 26.46 25.16 34.89
CA ALA A 245 26.56 25.17 36.34
C ALA A 245 28.03 25.27 36.84
N ALA A 246 28.94 24.58 36.17
CA ALA A 246 30.38 24.64 36.49
C ALA A 246 30.98 26.02 36.14
N CYS A 247 30.59 26.65 35.06
CA CYS A 247 31.02 28.01 34.72
C CYS A 247 30.49 29.07 35.69
N LEU A 248 29.26 28.91 36.21
CA LEU A 248 28.70 29.82 37.23
C LEU A 248 29.40 29.71 38.60
N LEU A 249 29.84 28.51 38.99
CA LEU A 249 30.56 28.28 40.24
C LEU A 249 32.02 28.83 40.17
N LEU A 250 32.67 28.83 39.00
CA LEU A 250 34.01 29.40 38.82
C LEU A 250 33.99 30.94 38.79
N ALA A 251 32.89 31.59 38.44
CA ALA A 251 32.78 33.04 38.42
C ALA A 251 32.40 33.68 39.80
N ALA A 252 32.13 32.84 40.80
CA ALA A 252 31.70 33.30 42.13
C ALA A 252 32.79 33.11 43.23
N ALA A 253 34.06 32.88 42.87
CA ALA A 253 35.15 32.85 43.83
C ALA A 253 35.67 34.28 44.12
N PRO A 254 35.56 34.81 45.34
CA PRO A 254 36.10 36.11 45.67
C PRO A 254 37.62 36.06 45.77
N VAL A 255 38.27 37.09 45.32
CA VAL A 255 39.72 37.35 45.49
C VAL A 255 39.97 37.71 46.95
#